data_be55799aa93e7b531a86080e28c9df7a
#
_entry.id   be55799aa93e7b531a86080e28c9df7a
#
_cell.length_a   1.000
_cell.length_b   1.000
_cell.length_c   1.000
_cell.angle_alpha   90.00
_cell.angle_beta   90.00
_cell.angle_gamma   90.00
#
_symmetry.space_group_name_H-M   'P 1'
#
loop_
_entity.id
_entity.type
_entity.pdbx_description
1 polymer ?
#
loop_
_entity_poly.entity_id
_entity_poly.type
_entity_poly.pdbx_seq_one_letter_code
_entity_poly.pdbx_strand_id
1 'polypeptide(L)'
;MKKIVFILFSGIFSAQTNQYKEILLSKKVGKEVHSYTKGYGIITDSDTGNSSIIDSLGTISFNYPYKSEIIRLSKDRFILKVKEGEANGKTALIDGNGNQLIPLDKFKYKTWENRARLIVSKDGKDGVYDYNGKQIIPYQDKIEFANDSRFFIKKDKLWFIYNFDGQQVSDREFKENLRFYKGKVYLNTGIKTGEVIDIDGKTVSRFSDHYIEDINGFPFLITKNVTKNKYGIVDENEQVLAENIYDQAFVGRNYIYLIKDNKVSVFSKTEKKVYPTEYHYVNHLFNGIFKTLKDLKNPKIAVIKISGEVILPKEYDVVEGFKIKGEDYVFVSKDNEERLLDKNFESVLDEGFQIEKIFLNNVIVKKDEVYYKFSPKDKSYTPIKNIVSIKPFQFYPAMICKNKENLYGMLDEEGNEIVPFVYDDIVSFLSGEEVVVQKGDKFGVTNLKNEPLKEVIYDKYSVDNKKLILTKDNESEVIDFTSSDDKLF
;
A
#
# COMPACT_ATOMS: atom_id res chain seq x y z
N MET A 1 21.64 -19.99 19.55
CA MET A 1 20.27 -20.34 19.10
C MET A 1 19.21 -20.28 20.18
N LYS A 2 19.42 -20.66 21.45
CA LYS A 2 18.36 -20.62 22.49
C LYS A 2 17.87 -19.20 22.91
N LYS A 3 18.67 -18.16 22.80
CA LYS A 3 18.25 -16.77 23.18
C LYS A 3 17.32 -16.08 22.17
N ILE A 4 17.41 -16.41 20.88
CA ILE A 4 16.56 -15.81 19.82
C ILE A 4 15.13 -16.39 19.86
N VAL A 5 15.01 -17.68 20.18
CA VAL A 5 13.70 -18.34 20.32
C VAL A 5 12.92 -17.80 21.52
N PHE A 6 13.58 -17.43 22.62
CA PHE A 6 12.92 -16.87 23.81
C PHE A 6 12.36 -15.46 23.58
N ILE A 7 13.02 -14.63 22.77
CA ILE A 7 12.54 -13.26 22.46
C ILE A 7 11.33 -13.31 21.51
N LEU A 8 11.30 -14.22 20.55
CA LEU A 8 10.14 -14.43 19.68
C LEU A 8 8.92 -14.96 20.44
N PHE A 9 9.11 -15.91 21.35
CA PHE A 9 8.03 -16.43 22.20
C PHE A 9 7.49 -15.35 23.15
N SER A 10 8.33 -14.52 23.75
CA SER A 10 7.88 -13.46 24.65
C SER A 10 7.06 -12.38 23.92
N GLY A 11 7.39 -12.07 22.66
CA GLY A 11 6.65 -11.12 21.83
C GLY A 11 5.25 -11.63 21.47
N ILE A 12 5.11 -12.90 21.09
CA ILE A 12 3.83 -13.52 20.75
C ILE A 12 2.94 -13.62 22.01
N PHE A 13 3.48 -14.03 23.16
CA PHE A 13 2.74 -14.08 24.41
C PHE A 13 2.26 -12.71 24.88
N SER A 14 3.05 -11.66 24.73
CA SER A 14 2.65 -10.31 25.12
C SER A 14 1.54 -9.75 24.21
N ALA A 15 1.59 -10.02 22.92
CA ALA A 15 0.56 -9.60 21.97
C ALA A 15 -0.78 -10.32 22.26
N GLN A 16 -0.77 -11.61 22.46
CA GLN A 16 -1.95 -12.39 22.82
C GLN A 16 -2.54 -11.95 24.18
N THR A 17 -1.70 -11.64 25.16
CA THR A 17 -2.14 -11.14 26.47
C THR A 17 -2.80 -9.77 26.37
N ASN A 18 -2.31 -8.89 25.52
CA ASN A 18 -2.91 -7.57 25.29
C ASN A 18 -4.26 -7.69 24.58
N GLN A 19 -4.36 -8.50 23.53
CA GLN A 19 -5.61 -8.75 22.82
C GLN A 19 -6.69 -9.37 23.73
N TYR A 20 -6.31 -10.30 24.61
CA TYR A 20 -7.23 -10.86 25.59
C TYR A 20 -7.73 -9.79 26.58
N LYS A 21 -6.86 -8.90 27.05
CA LYS A 21 -7.25 -7.76 27.89
C LYS A 21 -8.14 -6.77 27.18
N GLU A 22 -7.92 -6.48 25.90
CA GLU A 22 -8.80 -5.65 25.08
C GLU A 22 -10.23 -6.21 25.06
N ILE A 23 -10.38 -7.51 24.84
CA ILE A 23 -11.69 -8.19 24.86
C ILE A 23 -12.36 -8.11 26.22
N LEU A 24 -11.62 -8.34 27.31
CA LEU A 24 -12.16 -8.27 28.68
C LEU A 24 -12.60 -6.86 29.05
N LEU A 25 -11.77 -5.86 28.73
CA LEU A 25 -12.09 -4.46 28.98
C LEU A 25 -13.26 -3.99 28.12
N SER A 26 -13.33 -4.38 26.85
CA SER A 26 -14.46 -4.07 25.97
C SER A 26 -15.79 -4.56 26.55
N LYS A 27 -15.83 -5.80 27.06
CA LYS A 27 -17.02 -6.33 27.76
C LYS A 27 -17.36 -5.53 29.02
N LYS A 28 -16.35 -5.08 29.78
CA LYS A 28 -16.54 -4.34 31.03
C LYS A 28 -17.05 -2.94 30.79
N VAL A 29 -16.51 -2.23 29.80
CA VAL A 29 -16.86 -0.82 29.52
C VAL A 29 -18.03 -0.65 28.54
N GLY A 30 -18.46 -1.75 27.88
CA GLY A 30 -19.55 -1.72 26.90
C GLY A 30 -19.20 -1.00 25.58
N LYS A 31 -17.90 -0.80 25.31
CA LYS A 31 -17.35 -0.17 24.09
C LYS A 31 -16.13 -0.92 23.65
N GLU A 32 -15.81 -0.89 22.37
CA GLU A 32 -14.60 -1.51 21.84
C GLU A 32 -13.35 -0.82 22.40
N VAL A 33 -12.47 -1.61 23.01
CA VAL A 33 -11.16 -1.17 23.49
C VAL A 33 -10.14 -1.62 22.47
N HIS A 34 -9.34 -0.70 21.99
CA HIS A 34 -8.26 -0.98 21.06
C HIS A 34 -6.93 -0.39 21.53
N SER A 35 -5.83 -0.87 20.92
CA SER A 35 -4.48 -0.42 21.25
C SER A 35 -4.11 -0.53 22.75
N TYR A 36 -4.62 -1.56 23.46
CA TYR A 36 -4.27 -1.75 24.87
C TYR A 36 -2.82 -2.22 25.02
N THR A 37 -2.06 -1.47 25.79
CA THR A 37 -0.72 -1.89 26.21
C THR A 37 -0.29 -1.13 27.48
N LYS A 38 0.48 -1.82 28.36
CA LYS A 38 1.06 -1.28 29.59
C LYS A 38 0.11 -0.43 30.46
N GLY A 39 -1.08 -0.94 30.64
CA GLY A 39 -2.05 -0.35 31.58
C GLY A 39 -3.01 0.67 30.97
N TYR A 40 -2.90 1.01 29.69
CA TYR A 40 -3.80 1.94 29.02
C TYR A 40 -4.40 1.33 27.73
N GLY A 41 -5.67 1.66 27.48
CA GLY A 41 -6.38 1.36 26.23
C GLY A 41 -6.99 2.63 25.65
N ILE A 42 -7.42 2.58 24.39
CA ILE A 42 -8.19 3.64 23.75
C ILE A 42 -9.58 3.08 23.48
N ILE A 43 -10.61 3.87 23.80
CA ILE A 43 -11.98 3.65 23.35
C ILE A 43 -12.39 4.78 22.42
N THR A 44 -13.15 4.46 21.39
CA THR A 44 -13.76 5.46 20.51
C THR A 44 -15.27 5.27 20.55
N ASP A 45 -15.97 6.34 20.78
CA ASP A 45 -17.44 6.36 20.78
C ASP A 45 -17.92 6.35 19.35
N SER A 46 -18.71 5.34 18.95
CA SER A 46 -19.19 5.15 17.59
C SER A 46 -20.09 6.28 17.11
N ASP A 47 -20.87 6.87 18.03
CA ASP A 47 -21.90 7.85 17.67
C ASP A 47 -21.30 9.24 17.50
N THR A 48 -20.35 9.59 18.35
CA THR A 48 -19.70 10.92 18.34
C THR A 48 -18.35 10.93 17.66
N GLY A 49 -17.70 9.76 17.51
CA GLY A 49 -16.31 9.63 17.02
C GLY A 49 -15.29 10.22 18.00
N ASN A 50 -15.67 10.41 19.28
CA ASN A 50 -14.76 10.93 20.30
C ASN A 50 -13.94 9.81 20.93
N SER A 51 -12.64 10.01 21.07
CA SER A 51 -11.73 9.04 21.68
C SER A 51 -11.41 9.40 23.12
N SER A 52 -11.26 8.38 23.97
CA SER A 52 -10.87 8.51 25.39
C SER A 52 -9.77 7.48 25.71
N ILE A 53 -8.98 7.77 26.73
CA ILE A 53 -8.01 6.83 27.30
C ILE A 53 -8.62 6.18 28.55
N ILE A 54 -8.48 4.86 28.65
CA ILE A 54 -8.88 4.08 29.83
C ILE A 54 -7.65 3.44 30.46
N ASP A 55 -7.72 3.24 31.77
CA ASP A 55 -6.72 2.51 32.56
C ASP A 55 -6.91 0.97 32.47
N SER A 56 -6.09 0.23 33.23
CA SER A 56 -6.16 -1.23 33.30
C SER A 56 -7.41 -1.77 34.01
N LEU A 57 -8.17 -0.92 34.67
CA LEU A 57 -9.43 -1.25 35.34
C LEU A 57 -10.65 -0.89 34.47
N GLY A 58 -10.45 -0.27 33.32
CA GLY A 58 -11.51 0.20 32.43
C GLY A 58 -12.10 1.55 32.87
N THR A 59 -11.42 2.27 33.75
CA THR A 59 -11.82 3.63 34.17
C THR A 59 -11.25 4.62 33.16
N ILE A 60 -12.05 5.62 32.77
CA ILE A 60 -11.57 6.70 31.90
C ILE A 60 -10.50 7.48 32.66
N SER A 61 -9.25 7.41 32.21
CA SER A 61 -8.13 8.18 32.74
C SER A 61 -8.00 9.56 32.06
N PHE A 62 -8.44 9.65 30.82
CA PHE A 62 -8.50 10.92 30.08
C PHE A 62 -9.63 10.94 29.06
N ASN A 63 -10.36 12.05 29.03
CA ASN A 63 -11.35 12.38 28.02
C ASN A 63 -11.25 13.88 27.68
N TYR A 64 -11.16 14.20 26.40
CA TYR A 64 -11.17 15.60 25.97
C TYR A 64 -12.63 16.08 25.81
N PRO A 65 -12.98 17.31 26.23
CA PRO A 65 -14.38 17.77 26.29
C PRO A 65 -15.06 17.96 24.92
N TYR A 66 -14.27 18.03 23.86
CA TYR A 66 -14.76 18.16 22.49
C TYR A 66 -14.33 16.95 21.64
N LYS A 67 -14.95 16.79 20.48
CA LYS A 67 -14.59 15.72 19.54
C LYS A 67 -13.11 15.71 19.24
N SER A 68 -12.48 14.56 19.50
CA SER A 68 -11.04 14.38 19.37
C SER A 68 -10.68 12.97 18.97
N GLU A 69 -9.55 12.86 18.30
CA GLU A 69 -8.90 11.60 17.94
C GLU A 69 -7.66 11.41 18.83
N ILE A 70 -7.53 10.24 19.44
CA ILE A 70 -6.36 9.87 20.24
C ILE A 70 -5.62 8.75 19.55
N ILE A 71 -4.34 8.97 19.24
CA ILE A 71 -3.47 8.03 18.55
C ILE A 71 -2.34 7.62 19.49
N ARG A 72 -2.14 6.33 19.69
CA ARG A 72 -1.01 5.84 20.50
C ARG A 72 0.31 5.99 19.75
N LEU A 73 1.32 6.53 20.41
CA LEU A 73 2.71 6.55 19.93
C LEU A 73 3.58 5.46 20.59
N SER A 74 3.39 5.26 21.88
CA SER A 74 4.10 4.24 22.65
C SER A 74 3.27 3.85 23.86
N LYS A 75 3.85 3.12 24.79
CA LYS A 75 3.23 2.52 25.96
C LYS A 75 2.15 3.40 26.64
N ASP A 76 2.52 4.61 27.04
CA ASP A 76 1.73 5.59 27.77
C ASP A 76 1.85 6.99 27.17
N ARG A 77 2.12 7.07 25.88
CA ARG A 77 2.26 8.32 25.11
C ARG A 77 1.29 8.33 23.94
N PHE A 78 0.58 9.44 23.81
CA PHE A 78 -0.50 9.59 22.84
C PHE A 78 -0.43 10.95 22.16
N ILE A 79 -0.88 10.99 20.93
CA ILE A 79 -1.21 12.22 20.22
C ILE A 79 -2.71 12.47 20.40
N LEU A 80 -3.05 13.62 20.91
CA LEU A 80 -4.41 14.17 20.92
C LEU A 80 -4.56 15.09 19.71
N LYS A 81 -5.55 14.85 18.86
CA LYS A 81 -5.97 15.74 17.76
C LYS A 81 -7.38 16.22 18.02
N VAL A 82 -7.56 17.51 18.16
CA VAL A 82 -8.88 18.13 18.39
C VAL A 82 -9.57 18.37 17.05
N LYS A 83 -10.82 17.96 16.95
CA LYS A 83 -11.64 18.01 15.71
C LYS A 83 -12.78 19.03 15.79
N GLU A 84 -13.09 19.58 16.97
CA GLU A 84 -14.17 20.54 17.19
C GLU A 84 -13.82 21.59 18.27
N GLY A 85 -14.64 22.63 18.38
CA GLY A 85 -14.49 23.73 19.34
C GLY A 85 -13.36 24.70 18.98
N GLU A 86 -13.02 25.59 19.92
CA GLU A 86 -11.99 26.63 19.75
C GLU A 86 -10.59 26.06 19.49
N ALA A 87 -10.36 24.81 19.88
CA ALA A 87 -9.10 24.11 19.67
C ALA A 87 -9.07 23.25 18.41
N ASN A 88 -10.06 23.35 17.53
CA ASN A 88 -10.13 22.56 16.30
C ASN A 88 -8.85 22.70 15.44
N GLY A 89 -8.33 21.55 14.99
CA GLY A 89 -7.10 21.46 14.22
C GLY A 89 -5.80 21.55 15.03
N LYS A 90 -5.90 21.67 16.37
CA LYS A 90 -4.74 21.62 17.27
C LYS A 90 -4.39 20.18 17.65
N THR A 91 -3.13 19.97 17.94
CA THR A 91 -2.53 18.68 18.32
C THR A 91 -1.74 18.85 19.61
N ALA A 92 -1.69 17.83 20.47
CA ALA A 92 -0.84 17.76 21.65
C ALA A 92 -0.16 16.39 21.74
N LEU A 93 1.00 16.32 22.40
CA LEU A 93 1.53 15.08 22.95
C LEU A 93 1.08 14.97 24.39
N ILE A 94 0.43 13.89 24.78
CA ILE A 94 -0.09 13.66 26.14
C ILE A 94 0.39 12.32 26.69
N ASP A 95 0.39 12.20 28.03
CA ASP A 95 0.53 10.90 28.69
C ASP A 95 -0.84 10.19 28.86
N GLY A 96 -0.84 9.00 29.46
CA GLY A 96 -2.05 8.21 29.70
C GLY A 96 -3.07 8.86 30.65
N ASN A 97 -2.69 9.88 31.40
CA ASN A 97 -3.57 10.64 32.27
C ASN A 97 -4.00 11.99 31.68
N GLY A 98 -3.59 12.25 30.41
CA GLY A 98 -3.93 13.49 29.71
C GLY A 98 -3.02 14.69 30.05
N ASN A 99 -1.94 14.51 30.78
CA ASN A 99 -0.98 15.59 30.99
C ASN A 99 -0.30 15.94 29.69
N GLN A 100 -0.32 17.22 29.31
CA GLN A 100 0.28 17.69 28.10
C GLN A 100 1.81 17.74 28.21
N LEU A 101 2.50 16.89 27.46
CA LEU A 101 3.97 16.85 27.36
C LEU A 101 4.47 17.82 26.28
N ILE A 102 3.74 17.94 25.17
CA ILE A 102 3.82 19.05 24.23
C ILE A 102 2.46 19.74 24.24
N PRO A 103 2.41 21.05 24.54
CA PRO A 103 1.15 21.78 24.66
C PRO A 103 0.29 21.74 23.39
N LEU A 104 -1.01 21.85 23.58
CA LEU A 104 -1.99 21.86 22.50
C LEU A 104 -1.80 23.09 21.58
N ASP A 105 -1.39 22.86 20.34
CA ASP A 105 -1.12 23.91 19.38
C ASP A 105 -1.31 23.39 17.94
N LYS A 106 -1.32 24.30 16.95
CA LYS A 106 -1.38 23.96 15.54
C LYS A 106 -0.02 23.46 15.05
N PHE A 107 0.19 22.16 15.04
CA PHE A 107 1.39 21.57 14.46
C PHE A 107 1.08 20.24 13.74
N LYS A 108 1.92 19.89 12.76
CA LYS A 108 1.99 18.56 12.18
C LYS A 108 3.12 17.77 12.84
N TYR A 109 3.07 16.46 12.74
CA TYR A 109 4.12 15.61 13.31
C TYR A 109 4.47 14.45 12.40
N LYS A 110 5.73 13.96 12.55
CA LYS A 110 6.21 12.69 12.01
C LYS A 110 6.88 11.91 13.14
N THR A 111 6.62 10.63 13.22
CA THR A 111 7.15 9.75 14.27
C THR A 111 8.22 8.82 13.75
N TRP A 112 9.19 8.49 14.61
CA TRP A 112 10.07 7.35 14.43
C TRP A 112 9.90 6.42 15.63
N GLU A 113 8.98 5.47 15.51
CA GLU A 113 8.49 4.65 16.64
C GLU A 113 9.60 3.93 17.40
N ASN A 114 10.55 3.32 16.68
CA ASN A 114 11.66 2.55 17.28
C ASN A 114 12.64 3.40 18.11
N ARG A 115 12.59 4.73 18.02
CA ARG A 115 13.57 5.63 18.64
C ARG A 115 12.95 6.69 19.56
N ALA A 116 11.64 6.63 19.78
CA ALA A 116 10.90 7.58 20.60
C ALA A 116 11.23 9.05 20.27
N ARG A 117 11.22 9.40 19.00
CA ARG A 117 11.46 10.75 18.48
C ARG A 117 10.28 11.22 17.66
N LEU A 118 9.97 12.50 17.82
CA LEU A 118 8.87 13.18 17.18
C LEU A 118 9.41 14.44 16.47
N ILE A 119 9.28 14.52 15.15
CA ILE A 119 9.46 15.79 14.44
C ILE A 119 8.13 16.55 14.53
N VAL A 120 8.17 17.75 15.06
CA VAL A 120 7.05 18.68 15.18
C VAL A 120 7.25 19.81 14.18
N SER A 121 6.29 19.98 13.27
CA SER A 121 6.31 21.05 12.26
C SER A 121 5.31 22.14 12.64
N LYS A 122 5.81 23.34 12.89
CA LYS A 122 5.03 24.52 13.25
C LYS A 122 5.56 25.75 12.50
N ASP A 123 4.66 26.54 11.95
CA ASP A 123 4.97 27.80 11.23
C ASP A 123 6.06 27.63 10.16
N GLY A 124 6.00 26.50 9.44
CA GLY A 124 6.95 26.17 8.35
C GLY A 124 8.33 25.71 8.81
N LYS A 125 8.56 25.54 10.09
CA LYS A 125 9.81 25.04 10.69
C LYS A 125 9.60 23.72 11.41
N ASP A 126 10.65 22.90 11.49
CA ASP A 126 10.66 21.60 12.14
C ASP A 126 11.53 21.63 13.41
N GLY A 127 11.03 21.06 14.51
CA GLY A 127 11.78 20.80 15.75
C GLY A 127 11.71 19.32 16.11
N VAL A 128 12.65 18.80 16.88
CA VAL A 128 12.63 17.41 17.37
C VAL A 128 12.36 17.37 18.85
N TYR A 129 11.46 16.49 19.25
CA TYR A 129 11.11 16.22 20.63
C TYR A 129 11.27 14.73 20.93
N ASP A 130 11.59 14.41 22.18
CA ASP A 130 11.40 13.05 22.69
C ASP A 130 9.94 12.83 23.11
N TYR A 131 9.59 11.60 23.45
CA TYR A 131 8.22 11.26 23.88
C TYR A 131 7.91 11.72 25.32
N ASN A 132 8.84 12.36 26.03
CA ASN A 132 8.58 13.05 27.30
C ASN A 132 8.33 14.55 27.11
N GLY A 133 8.29 15.02 25.86
CA GLY A 133 8.06 16.43 25.54
C GLY A 133 9.30 17.31 25.63
N LYS A 134 10.48 16.72 25.89
CA LYS A 134 11.74 17.49 25.88
C LYS A 134 12.13 17.80 24.43
N GLN A 135 12.34 19.08 24.15
CA GLN A 135 12.89 19.51 22.88
C GLN A 135 14.37 19.12 22.77
N ILE A 136 14.69 18.28 21.78
CA ILE A 136 16.04 17.78 21.51
C ILE A 136 16.74 18.69 20.49
N ILE A 137 16.01 19.12 19.45
CA ILE A 137 16.50 20.02 18.40
C ILE A 137 15.55 21.20 18.31
N PRO A 138 16.04 22.44 18.43
CA PRO A 138 15.23 23.65 18.20
C PRO A 138 14.69 23.70 16.79
N TYR A 139 13.66 24.53 16.56
CA TYR A 139 13.06 24.71 15.24
C TYR A 139 14.07 25.16 14.19
N GLN A 140 14.12 24.45 13.07
CA GLN A 140 14.98 24.64 11.90
C GLN A 140 14.13 24.73 10.64
N ASP A 141 14.74 25.07 9.50
CA ASP A 141 14.02 25.20 8.24
C ASP A 141 13.38 23.86 7.81
N LYS A 142 14.07 22.76 8.02
CA LYS A 142 13.58 21.41 7.74
C LYS A 142 14.36 20.38 8.55
N ILE A 143 13.66 19.34 9.03
CA ILE A 143 14.30 18.18 9.65
C ILE A 143 13.70 16.91 9.04
N GLU A 144 14.56 15.96 8.69
CA GLU A 144 14.17 14.66 8.18
C GLU A 144 14.90 13.53 8.90
N PHE A 145 14.23 12.39 9.06
CA PHE A 145 14.92 11.19 9.52
C PHE A 145 15.81 10.67 8.39
N ALA A 146 17.09 10.50 8.68
CA ALA A 146 18.06 10.01 7.73
C ALA A 146 18.13 8.47 7.73
N ASN A 147 18.20 7.91 8.93
CA ASN A 147 18.19 6.46 9.21
C ASN A 147 17.87 6.23 10.68
N ASP A 148 18.06 5.01 11.17
CA ASP A 148 17.78 4.61 12.56
C ASP A 148 18.58 5.34 13.65
N SER A 149 19.51 6.22 13.28
CA SER A 149 20.40 6.88 14.26
C SER A 149 20.76 8.33 13.93
N ARG A 150 20.25 8.88 12.83
CA ARG A 150 20.64 10.23 12.37
C ARG A 150 19.44 11.03 11.88
N PHE A 151 19.56 12.36 12.04
CA PHE A 151 18.71 13.36 11.39
C PHE A 151 19.50 14.10 10.32
N PHE A 152 18.81 14.51 9.26
CA PHE A 152 19.24 15.60 8.41
C PHE A 152 18.53 16.88 8.80
N ILE A 153 19.30 17.93 9.01
CA ILE A 153 18.80 19.25 9.41
C ILE A 153 19.20 20.26 8.35
N LYS A 154 18.21 20.99 7.84
CA LYS A 154 18.42 22.10 6.92
C LYS A 154 18.51 23.40 7.70
N LYS A 155 19.59 24.14 7.48
CA LYS A 155 19.85 25.50 7.97
C LYS A 155 20.41 26.33 6.84
N ASP A 156 19.89 27.51 6.59
CA ASP A 156 20.43 28.46 5.58
C ASP A 156 20.67 27.79 4.21
N LYS A 157 19.69 26.98 3.75
CA LYS A 157 19.72 26.21 2.50
C LYS A 157 20.68 25.02 2.44
N LEU A 158 21.49 24.79 3.47
CA LEU A 158 22.43 23.65 3.57
C LEU A 158 21.91 22.58 4.53
N TRP A 159 22.31 21.33 4.30
CA TRP A 159 21.94 20.20 5.14
C TRP A 159 23.14 19.75 5.96
N PHE A 160 22.86 19.32 7.21
CA PHE A 160 23.84 18.84 8.20
C PHE A 160 23.36 17.53 8.80
N ILE A 161 24.30 16.71 9.27
CA ILE A 161 24.01 15.42 9.92
C ILE A 161 24.04 15.60 11.44
N TYR A 162 23.01 15.12 12.12
CA TYR A 162 22.87 15.16 13.57
C TYR A 162 22.55 13.77 14.12
N ASN A 163 23.04 13.45 15.32
CA ASN A 163 22.63 12.26 16.05
C ASN A 163 21.27 12.48 16.73
N PHE A 164 20.71 11.43 17.31
CA PHE A 164 19.40 11.50 17.99
C PHE A 164 19.42 12.24 19.34
N ASP A 165 20.58 12.63 19.84
CA ASP A 165 20.74 13.48 21.02
C ASP A 165 20.82 14.98 20.65
N GLY A 166 20.69 15.30 19.36
CA GLY A 166 20.69 16.67 18.85
C GLY A 166 22.07 17.27 18.65
N GLN A 167 23.12 16.45 18.64
CA GLN A 167 24.49 16.90 18.40
C GLN A 167 24.84 16.76 16.91
N GLN A 168 25.42 17.77 16.33
CA GLN A 168 26.00 17.73 14.98
C GLN A 168 27.17 16.76 14.96
N VAL A 169 27.16 15.79 14.04
CA VAL A 169 28.21 14.73 13.98
C VAL A 169 29.26 14.99 12.92
N SER A 170 29.05 15.99 12.07
CA SER A 170 29.99 16.36 11.01
C SER A 170 29.88 17.86 10.73
N ASP A 171 31.02 18.52 10.49
CA ASP A 171 31.07 19.92 10.04
C ASP A 171 30.82 20.05 8.52
N ARG A 172 30.58 18.94 7.87
CA ARG A 172 30.30 18.89 6.43
C ARG A 172 28.94 19.49 6.11
N GLU A 173 28.93 20.30 5.06
CA GLU A 173 27.76 20.94 4.49
C GLU A 173 27.33 20.21 3.21
N PHE A 174 26.02 19.98 3.06
CA PHE A 174 25.47 19.34 1.88
C PHE A 174 24.43 20.26 1.22
N LYS A 175 24.46 20.37 -0.11
CA LYS A 175 23.49 21.21 -0.87
C LYS A 175 22.11 20.56 -0.98
N GLU A 176 22.06 19.23 -0.91
CA GLU A 176 20.85 18.44 -1.10
C GLU A 176 20.61 17.51 0.09
N ASN A 177 19.37 17.06 0.25
CA ASN A 177 19.00 16.03 1.20
C ASN A 177 19.66 14.71 0.79
N LEU A 178 20.25 14.03 1.77
CA LEU A 178 20.98 12.79 1.56
C LEU A 178 20.07 11.59 1.85
N ARG A 179 20.18 10.55 1.02
CA ARG A 179 19.52 9.28 1.27
C ARG A 179 20.54 8.23 1.73
N PHE A 180 20.34 7.70 2.93
CA PHE A 180 21.15 6.63 3.46
C PHE A 180 20.64 5.26 3.05
N TYR A 181 21.56 4.40 2.65
CA TYR A 181 21.34 2.99 2.37
C TYR A 181 22.36 2.16 3.14
N LYS A 182 21.87 1.36 4.10
CA LYS A 182 22.72 0.57 5.01
C LYS A 182 23.87 1.38 5.62
N GLY A 183 23.57 2.60 6.06
CA GLY A 183 24.58 3.47 6.68
C GLY A 183 25.54 4.18 5.73
N LYS A 184 25.32 4.11 4.41
CA LYS A 184 26.14 4.82 3.40
C LYS A 184 25.29 5.82 2.62
N VAL A 185 25.90 6.87 2.13
CA VAL A 185 25.33 7.85 1.18
C VAL A 185 26.25 7.96 -0.03
N TYR A 186 25.64 7.99 -1.21
CA TYR A 186 26.32 8.15 -2.48
C TYR A 186 26.14 9.60 -2.97
N LEU A 187 27.22 10.33 -3.10
CA LEU A 187 27.25 11.75 -3.47
C LEU A 187 27.94 11.93 -4.81
N ASN A 188 27.26 12.50 -5.78
CA ASN A 188 27.89 12.97 -6.99
C ASN A 188 28.57 14.30 -6.69
N THR A 189 29.89 14.36 -6.80
CA THR A 189 30.71 15.58 -6.63
C THR A 189 31.01 16.28 -7.95
N GLY A 190 30.71 15.60 -9.07
CA GLY A 190 30.84 16.11 -10.43
C GLY A 190 30.15 15.17 -11.44
N ILE A 191 30.26 15.48 -12.72
CA ILE A 191 29.61 14.74 -13.81
C ILE A 191 30.14 13.29 -13.92
N LYS A 192 31.39 13.05 -13.49
CA LYS A 192 32.04 11.73 -13.58
C LYS A 192 32.70 11.30 -12.26
N THR A 193 32.43 12.03 -11.21
CA THR A 193 33.10 11.78 -9.93
C THR A 193 32.10 11.86 -8.79
N GLY A 194 32.35 11.09 -7.77
CA GLY A 194 31.59 11.14 -6.54
C GLY A 194 32.30 10.46 -5.39
N GLU A 195 31.63 10.41 -4.28
CA GLU A 195 32.13 9.78 -3.06
C GLU A 195 31.01 9.06 -2.33
N VAL A 196 31.38 8.04 -1.60
CA VAL A 196 30.55 7.35 -0.63
C VAL A 196 30.93 7.84 0.76
N ILE A 197 29.98 8.31 1.51
CA ILE A 197 30.18 8.72 2.90
C ILE A 197 29.40 7.80 3.86
N ASP A 198 29.89 7.67 5.07
CA ASP A 198 29.20 6.98 6.16
C ASP A 198 28.13 7.87 6.83
N ILE A 199 27.47 7.32 7.86
CA ILE A 199 26.41 8.01 8.62
C ILE A 199 26.91 9.24 9.38
N ASP A 200 28.22 9.41 9.57
CA ASP A 200 28.84 10.55 10.23
C ASP A 200 29.42 11.54 9.22
N GLY A 201 29.18 11.34 7.94
CA GLY A 201 29.65 12.22 6.86
C GLY A 201 31.10 12.02 6.47
N LYS A 202 31.77 10.97 6.97
CA LYS A 202 33.15 10.66 6.64
C LYS A 202 33.24 9.92 5.31
N THR A 203 34.15 10.32 4.42
CA THR A 203 34.39 9.63 3.15
C THR A 203 34.90 8.21 3.39
N VAL A 204 34.21 7.23 2.86
CA VAL A 204 34.54 5.80 2.88
C VAL A 204 35.29 5.41 1.60
N SER A 205 34.75 5.84 0.45
CA SER A 205 35.36 5.60 -0.87
C SER A 205 35.06 6.76 -1.83
N ARG A 206 35.73 6.76 -2.98
CA ARG A 206 35.44 7.70 -4.08
C ARG A 206 35.30 6.91 -5.37
N PHE A 207 34.37 7.34 -6.23
CA PHE A 207 34.18 6.76 -7.55
C PHE A 207 34.46 7.77 -8.66
N SER A 208 34.88 7.25 -9.82
CA SER A 208 35.17 8.02 -11.03
C SER A 208 34.50 7.38 -12.26
N ASP A 209 34.51 8.13 -13.35
CA ASP A 209 34.03 7.72 -14.68
C ASP A 209 32.51 7.50 -14.83
N HIS A 210 31.72 7.65 -13.78
CA HIS A 210 30.27 7.58 -13.83
C HIS A 210 29.59 8.51 -12.81
N TYR A 211 28.31 8.68 -13.01
CA TYR A 211 27.37 9.40 -12.13
C TYR A 211 26.39 8.38 -11.56
N ILE A 212 26.08 8.43 -10.28
CA ILE A 212 25.01 7.62 -9.68
C ILE A 212 23.67 8.29 -9.99
N GLU A 213 22.87 7.67 -10.86
CA GLU A 213 21.58 8.19 -11.30
C GLU A 213 20.46 7.76 -10.36
N ASP A 214 20.45 6.49 -9.94
CA ASP A 214 19.41 5.93 -9.08
C ASP A 214 19.98 4.93 -8.09
N ILE A 215 19.53 5.08 -6.84
CA ILE A 215 19.88 4.24 -5.70
C ILE A 215 18.69 3.39 -5.20
N ASN A 216 17.50 3.50 -5.80
CA ASN A 216 16.32 2.71 -5.38
C ASN A 216 16.51 1.20 -5.62
N GLY A 217 17.50 0.83 -6.42
CA GLY A 217 17.90 -0.56 -6.65
C GLY A 217 18.81 -1.16 -5.59
N PHE A 218 19.19 -0.41 -4.55
CA PHE A 218 20.20 -0.83 -3.55
C PHE A 218 20.03 -2.31 -3.11
N PRO A 219 21.11 -3.10 -3.04
CA PRO A 219 22.54 -2.72 -3.10
C PRO A 219 23.11 -2.55 -4.53
N PHE A 220 22.25 -2.47 -5.54
CA PHE A 220 22.62 -2.26 -6.93
C PHE A 220 22.29 -0.82 -7.33
N LEU A 221 23.29 -0.09 -7.79
CA LEU A 221 23.20 1.32 -8.11
C LEU A 221 23.16 1.51 -9.62
N ILE A 222 22.20 2.27 -10.11
CA ILE A 222 22.17 2.64 -11.52
C ILE A 222 23.16 3.76 -11.74
N THR A 223 24.11 3.54 -12.63
CA THR A 223 25.10 4.51 -13.06
C THR A 223 24.77 5.09 -14.42
N LYS A 224 25.24 6.30 -14.69
CA LYS A 224 25.11 6.98 -15.97
C LYS A 224 26.45 7.50 -16.44
N ASN A 225 26.87 7.10 -17.63
CA ASN A 225 27.92 7.83 -18.35
C ASN A 225 27.28 9.05 -19.03
N VAL A 226 27.48 10.21 -18.45
CA VAL A 226 26.82 11.46 -18.89
C VAL A 226 27.25 11.86 -20.31
N THR A 227 28.49 11.61 -20.69
CA THR A 227 29.00 11.95 -22.03
C THR A 227 28.34 11.12 -23.13
N LYS A 228 28.16 9.82 -22.87
CA LYS A 228 27.51 8.89 -23.81
C LYS A 228 26.01 8.78 -23.64
N ASN A 229 25.47 9.38 -22.56
CA ASN A 229 24.07 9.24 -22.13
C ASN A 229 23.64 7.76 -22.05
N LYS A 230 24.47 6.92 -21.46
CA LYS A 230 24.24 5.47 -21.31
C LYS A 230 24.26 5.06 -19.84
N TYR A 231 23.40 4.10 -19.52
CA TYR A 231 23.20 3.55 -18.18
C TYR A 231 23.91 2.23 -17.99
N GLY A 232 24.30 1.93 -16.75
CA GLY A 232 24.90 0.69 -16.30
C GLY A 232 24.50 0.37 -14.86
N ILE A 233 25.11 -0.65 -14.28
CA ILE A 233 24.88 -1.07 -12.89
C ILE A 233 26.21 -1.33 -12.22
N VAL A 234 26.38 -0.79 -11.01
CA VAL A 234 27.45 -1.20 -10.07
C VAL A 234 26.84 -1.71 -8.77
N ASP A 235 27.57 -2.51 -8.03
CA ASP A 235 27.18 -2.89 -6.68
C ASP A 235 27.62 -1.85 -5.62
N GLU A 236 27.32 -2.13 -4.35
CA GLU A 236 27.67 -1.26 -3.21
C GLU A 236 29.19 -1.14 -2.96
N ASN A 237 30.01 -1.92 -3.66
CA ASN A 237 31.48 -1.88 -3.64
C ASN A 237 32.06 -1.30 -4.93
N GLU A 238 31.21 -0.71 -5.79
CA GLU A 238 31.58 -0.10 -7.08
C GLU A 238 32.04 -1.12 -8.14
N GLN A 239 31.81 -2.42 -7.91
CA GLN A 239 32.05 -3.45 -8.92
C GLN A 239 31.04 -3.28 -10.06
N VAL A 240 31.54 -3.18 -11.29
CA VAL A 240 30.69 -3.09 -12.48
C VAL A 240 29.99 -4.43 -12.72
N LEU A 241 28.67 -4.44 -12.71
CA LEU A 241 27.82 -5.59 -12.98
C LEU A 241 27.15 -5.50 -14.35
N ALA A 242 26.97 -4.27 -14.85
CA ALA A 242 26.56 -3.99 -16.21
C ALA A 242 27.24 -2.71 -16.69
N GLU A 243 27.88 -2.77 -17.85
CA GLU A 243 28.55 -1.64 -18.48
C GLU A 243 27.57 -0.52 -18.84
N ASN A 244 28.05 0.73 -18.92
CA ASN A 244 27.27 1.89 -19.35
C ASN A 244 27.04 1.90 -20.88
N ILE A 245 26.22 0.96 -21.36
CA ILE A 245 25.88 0.77 -22.78
C ILE A 245 24.39 0.82 -23.05
N TYR A 246 23.55 0.93 -22.02
CA TYR A 246 22.10 0.88 -22.13
C TYR A 246 21.50 2.28 -22.30
N ASP A 247 20.42 2.39 -23.05
CA ASP A 247 19.72 3.65 -23.30
C ASP A 247 18.86 4.09 -22.12
N GLN A 248 18.33 3.13 -21.37
CA GLN A 248 17.49 3.34 -20.18
C GLN A 248 17.69 2.22 -19.17
N ALA A 249 17.38 2.52 -17.91
CA ALA A 249 17.38 1.56 -16.82
C ALA A 249 16.17 1.83 -15.89
N PHE A 250 15.47 0.76 -15.47
CA PHE A 250 14.32 0.84 -14.57
C PHE A 250 14.46 -0.15 -13.42
N VAL A 251 14.26 0.34 -12.20
CA VAL A 251 14.35 -0.49 -11.01
C VAL A 251 13.00 -1.13 -10.71
N GLY A 252 12.95 -2.47 -10.73
CA GLY A 252 11.85 -3.26 -10.20
C GLY A 252 12.22 -3.92 -8.87
N ARG A 253 11.29 -4.64 -8.26
CA ARG A 253 11.47 -5.24 -6.93
C ARG A 253 12.66 -6.21 -6.89
N ASN A 254 12.67 -7.23 -7.76
CA ASN A 254 13.70 -8.29 -7.80
C ASN A 254 14.65 -8.16 -8.98
N TYR A 255 14.34 -7.27 -9.92
CA TYR A 255 15.05 -7.13 -11.19
C TYR A 255 15.28 -5.65 -11.52
N ILE A 256 16.30 -5.40 -12.35
CA ILE A 256 16.51 -4.12 -13.01
C ILE A 256 16.37 -4.37 -14.51
N TYR A 257 15.58 -3.57 -15.19
CA TYR A 257 15.35 -3.67 -16.63
C TYR A 257 16.25 -2.67 -17.34
N LEU A 258 17.08 -3.16 -18.25
CA LEU A 258 18.04 -2.39 -19.03
C LEU A 258 17.61 -2.41 -20.50
N ILE A 259 17.43 -1.24 -21.11
CA ILE A 259 17.02 -1.14 -22.49
C ILE A 259 18.20 -0.70 -23.35
N LYS A 260 18.47 -1.45 -24.44
CA LYS A 260 19.42 -1.10 -25.46
C LYS A 260 18.83 -1.42 -26.84
N ASP A 261 18.92 -0.47 -27.77
CA ASP A 261 18.39 -0.63 -29.12
C ASP A 261 16.94 -1.12 -29.13
N ASN A 262 16.09 -0.55 -28.25
CA ASN A 262 14.69 -0.94 -28.00
C ASN A 262 14.48 -2.39 -27.51
N LYS A 263 15.52 -3.11 -27.12
CA LYS A 263 15.42 -4.44 -26.54
C LYS A 263 15.70 -4.40 -25.05
N VAL A 264 14.94 -5.19 -24.29
CA VAL A 264 15.05 -5.27 -22.84
C VAL A 264 16.02 -6.37 -22.45
N SER A 265 16.99 -6.06 -21.61
CA SER A 265 17.76 -7.03 -20.84
C SER A 265 17.31 -7.00 -19.40
N VAL A 266 17.30 -8.15 -18.72
CA VAL A 266 16.89 -8.27 -17.33
C VAL A 266 18.10 -8.53 -16.45
N PHE A 267 18.38 -7.65 -15.51
CA PHE A 267 19.39 -7.89 -14.48
C PHE A 267 18.72 -8.55 -13.26
N SER A 268 19.13 -9.76 -12.92
CA SER A 268 18.70 -10.45 -11.71
C SER A 268 19.50 -9.95 -10.50
N LYS A 269 18.82 -9.36 -9.52
CA LYS A 269 19.45 -8.90 -8.28
C LYS A 269 19.98 -10.07 -7.44
N THR A 270 19.34 -11.23 -7.52
CA THR A 270 19.75 -12.44 -6.79
C THR A 270 21.01 -13.08 -7.38
N GLU A 271 21.03 -13.21 -8.70
CA GLU A 271 22.14 -13.88 -9.41
C GLU A 271 23.26 -12.91 -9.81
N LYS A 272 23.03 -11.59 -9.64
CA LYS A 272 23.96 -10.51 -10.03
C LYS A 272 24.41 -10.61 -11.49
N LYS A 273 23.47 -10.95 -12.36
CA LYS A 273 23.74 -11.23 -13.78
C LYS A 273 22.71 -10.57 -14.70
N VAL A 274 23.19 -10.09 -15.86
CA VAL A 274 22.35 -9.56 -16.93
C VAL A 274 21.96 -10.70 -17.87
N TYR A 275 20.69 -10.79 -18.19
CA TYR A 275 20.09 -11.69 -19.17
C TYR A 275 19.57 -10.87 -20.35
N PRO A 276 20.26 -10.85 -21.49
CA PRO A 276 19.77 -10.14 -22.66
C PRO A 276 18.56 -10.88 -23.28
N THR A 277 17.63 -10.12 -23.82
CA THR A 277 16.49 -10.68 -24.53
C THR A 277 16.37 -10.05 -25.93
N GLU A 278 15.57 -10.66 -26.79
CA GLU A 278 15.21 -10.09 -28.10
C GLU A 278 13.89 -9.30 -28.09
N TYR A 279 13.27 -9.13 -26.92
CA TYR A 279 11.94 -8.56 -26.75
C TYR A 279 12.00 -7.06 -26.46
N HIS A 280 11.02 -6.32 -26.97
CA HIS A 280 10.85 -4.88 -26.72
C HIS A 280 10.17 -4.58 -25.40
N TYR A 281 9.43 -5.55 -24.87
CA TYR A 281 8.77 -5.47 -23.58
C TYR A 281 8.95 -6.79 -22.83
N VAL A 282 9.30 -6.67 -21.53
CA VAL A 282 9.47 -7.79 -20.61
C VAL A 282 8.91 -7.38 -19.28
N ASN A 283 7.99 -8.16 -18.73
CA ASN A 283 7.42 -7.90 -17.41
C ASN A 283 7.39 -9.20 -16.58
N HIS A 284 7.80 -9.09 -15.34
CA HIS A 284 7.87 -10.21 -14.41
C HIS A 284 6.47 -10.68 -14.02
N LEU A 285 6.22 -11.98 -14.10
CA LEU A 285 5.03 -12.64 -13.59
C LEU A 285 5.29 -13.17 -12.17
N PHE A 286 6.10 -14.20 -12.03
CA PHE A 286 6.55 -14.79 -10.76
C PHE A 286 7.81 -15.65 -10.99
N ASN A 287 8.58 -15.90 -9.93
CA ASN A 287 9.66 -16.90 -9.88
C ASN A 287 10.62 -16.93 -11.08
N GLY A 288 11.06 -15.77 -11.59
CA GLY A 288 11.96 -15.69 -12.73
C GLY A 288 11.30 -15.99 -14.08
N ILE A 289 9.98 -15.92 -14.13
CA ILE A 289 9.15 -16.09 -15.33
C ILE A 289 8.62 -14.71 -15.75
N PHE A 290 8.63 -14.47 -17.07
CA PHE A 290 8.31 -13.17 -17.64
C PHE A 290 7.35 -13.31 -18.81
N LYS A 291 6.38 -12.39 -18.90
CA LYS A 291 5.64 -12.14 -20.14
C LYS A 291 6.41 -11.18 -21.01
N THR A 292 6.38 -11.41 -22.31
CA THR A 292 7.22 -10.67 -23.26
C THR A 292 6.45 -10.30 -24.51
N LEU A 293 6.85 -9.17 -25.12
CA LEU A 293 6.29 -8.69 -26.37
C LEU A 293 7.43 -8.35 -27.34
N LYS A 294 7.43 -8.98 -28.51
CA LYS A 294 8.48 -8.80 -29.53
C LYS A 294 8.13 -7.73 -30.56
N ASP A 295 6.85 -7.56 -30.86
CA ASP A 295 6.39 -6.65 -31.90
C ASP A 295 5.18 -5.84 -31.40
N LEU A 296 5.33 -4.52 -31.37
CA LEU A 296 4.26 -3.62 -30.95
C LEU A 296 3.14 -3.48 -31.99
N LYS A 297 3.42 -3.82 -33.26
CA LYS A 297 2.41 -3.79 -34.33
C LYS A 297 1.56 -5.07 -34.37
N ASN A 298 2.10 -6.19 -33.91
CA ASN A 298 1.37 -7.44 -33.73
C ASN A 298 1.64 -7.97 -32.31
N PRO A 299 0.88 -7.49 -31.32
CA PRO A 299 1.19 -7.65 -29.90
C PRO A 299 0.83 -9.03 -29.34
N LYS A 300 1.31 -10.11 -29.97
CA LYS A 300 1.20 -11.45 -29.36
C LYS A 300 2.28 -11.66 -28.30
N ILE A 301 1.85 -12.19 -27.15
CA ILE A 301 2.65 -12.38 -25.95
C ILE A 301 3.21 -13.79 -25.91
N ALA A 302 4.48 -13.91 -25.52
CA ALA A 302 5.11 -15.16 -25.12
C ALA A 302 5.43 -15.13 -23.62
N VAL A 303 5.62 -16.29 -23.01
CA VAL A 303 6.14 -16.44 -21.65
C VAL A 303 7.47 -17.15 -21.69
N ILE A 304 8.46 -16.58 -21.00
CA ILE A 304 9.81 -17.11 -20.96
C ILE A 304 10.33 -17.22 -19.52
N LYS A 305 11.28 -18.11 -19.29
CA LYS A 305 12.17 -18.03 -18.10
C LYS A 305 13.19 -16.90 -18.30
N ILE A 306 13.80 -16.44 -17.22
CA ILE A 306 14.89 -15.46 -17.28
C ILE A 306 16.05 -15.94 -18.16
N SER A 307 16.28 -17.24 -18.25
CA SER A 307 17.29 -17.87 -19.12
C SER A 307 17.03 -17.68 -20.61
N GLY A 308 15.84 -17.24 -21.03
CA GLY A 308 15.38 -17.16 -22.41
C GLY A 308 14.61 -18.39 -22.90
N GLU A 309 14.49 -19.44 -22.10
CA GLU A 309 13.67 -20.62 -22.43
C GLU A 309 12.20 -20.23 -22.58
N VAL A 310 11.60 -20.57 -23.71
CA VAL A 310 10.19 -20.28 -23.99
C VAL A 310 9.31 -21.33 -23.32
N ILE A 311 8.40 -20.87 -22.45
CA ILE A 311 7.40 -21.71 -21.78
C ILE A 311 6.10 -21.72 -22.56
N LEU A 312 5.60 -20.52 -22.92
CA LEU A 312 4.45 -20.37 -23.79
C LEU A 312 4.87 -19.62 -25.07
N PRO A 313 4.54 -20.14 -26.26
CA PRO A 313 4.92 -19.53 -27.53
C PRO A 313 4.27 -18.15 -27.72
N LYS A 314 4.82 -17.36 -28.67
CA LYS A 314 4.32 -16.03 -29.02
C LYS A 314 2.99 -16.10 -29.80
N GLU A 315 1.91 -16.40 -29.11
CA GLU A 315 0.60 -16.54 -29.76
C GLU A 315 -0.58 -16.03 -28.95
N TYR A 316 -0.36 -15.65 -27.68
CA TYR A 316 -1.42 -15.21 -26.79
C TYR A 316 -1.72 -13.72 -26.94
N ASP A 317 -3.00 -13.36 -26.82
CA ASP A 317 -3.49 -11.98 -26.82
C ASP A 317 -3.37 -11.35 -25.43
N VAL A 318 -3.63 -12.16 -24.39
CA VAL A 318 -3.53 -11.76 -22.99
C VAL A 318 -2.75 -12.81 -22.22
N VAL A 319 -1.86 -12.34 -21.35
CA VAL A 319 -1.20 -13.15 -20.33
C VAL A 319 -1.12 -12.32 -19.05
N GLU A 320 -1.77 -12.75 -17.97
CA GLU A 320 -1.76 -12.07 -16.68
C GLU A 320 -1.52 -13.04 -15.53
N GLY A 321 -0.61 -12.65 -14.61
CA GLY A 321 -0.33 -13.42 -13.42
C GLY A 321 -1.23 -13.00 -12.24
N PHE A 322 -1.74 -13.98 -11.50
CA PHE A 322 -2.58 -13.77 -10.32
C PHE A 322 -2.12 -14.62 -9.16
N LYS A 323 -2.42 -14.16 -7.94
CA LYS A 323 -2.36 -15.02 -6.75
C LYS A 323 -3.77 -15.37 -6.31
N ILE A 324 -4.05 -16.67 -6.21
CA ILE A 324 -5.31 -17.20 -5.71
C ILE A 324 -4.98 -18.08 -4.50
N LYS A 325 -5.48 -17.73 -3.32
CA LYS A 325 -5.11 -18.38 -2.03
C LYS A 325 -3.59 -18.47 -1.82
N GLY A 326 -2.86 -17.44 -2.26
CA GLY A 326 -1.40 -17.35 -2.11
C GLY A 326 -0.57 -18.12 -3.13
N GLU A 327 -1.17 -18.96 -3.97
CA GLU A 327 -0.51 -19.70 -5.06
C GLU A 327 -0.53 -18.89 -6.37
N ASP A 328 0.51 -19.05 -7.18
CA ASP A 328 0.65 -18.35 -8.46
C ASP A 328 -0.12 -19.07 -9.58
N TYR A 329 -0.94 -18.32 -10.32
CA TYR A 329 -1.68 -18.76 -11.51
C TYR A 329 -1.48 -17.77 -12.65
N VAL A 330 -1.70 -18.24 -13.88
CA VAL A 330 -1.61 -17.44 -15.11
C VAL A 330 -2.91 -17.56 -15.89
N PHE A 331 -3.58 -16.44 -16.10
CA PHE A 331 -4.65 -16.31 -17.07
C PHE A 331 -4.05 -16.09 -18.44
N VAL A 332 -4.49 -16.83 -19.42
CA VAL A 332 -4.12 -16.66 -20.83
C VAL A 332 -5.36 -16.62 -21.70
N SER A 333 -5.31 -15.78 -22.73
CA SER A 333 -6.32 -15.74 -23.79
C SER A 333 -5.64 -15.82 -25.17
N LYS A 334 -6.17 -16.64 -26.04
CA LYS A 334 -5.74 -16.80 -27.43
C LYS A 334 -6.97 -17.00 -28.31
N ASP A 335 -7.15 -16.12 -29.30
CA ASP A 335 -8.25 -16.22 -30.28
C ASP A 335 -9.64 -16.34 -29.58
N ASN A 336 -9.85 -15.62 -28.48
CA ASN A 336 -11.01 -15.63 -27.56
C ASN A 336 -11.18 -16.93 -26.73
N GLU A 337 -10.26 -17.87 -26.81
CA GLU A 337 -10.20 -18.98 -25.86
C GLU A 337 -9.43 -18.58 -24.60
N GLU A 338 -10.08 -18.68 -23.46
CA GLU A 338 -9.53 -18.33 -22.15
C GLU A 338 -9.14 -19.58 -21.39
N ARG A 339 -7.99 -19.53 -20.71
CA ARG A 339 -7.51 -20.62 -19.84
C ARG A 339 -6.88 -20.05 -18.57
N LEU A 340 -7.05 -20.78 -17.48
CA LEU A 340 -6.30 -20.57 -16.24
C LEU A 340 -5.28 -21.68 -16.09
N LEU A 341 -4.02 -21.30 -15.96
CA LEU A 341 -2.89 -22.22 -15.84
C LEU A 341 -2.32 -22.12 -14.42
N ASP A 342 -1.81 -23.22 -13.89
CA ASP A 342 -1.04 -23.22 -12.65
C ASP A 342 0.39 -22.68 -12.85
N LYS A 343 1.20 -22.70 -11.80
CA LYS A 343 2.61 -22.29 -11.82
C LYS A 343 3.51 -23.14 -12.75
N ASN A 344 3.04 -24.33 -13.17
CA ASN A 344 3.72 -25.23 -14.12
C ASN A 344 3.21 -25.04 -15.53
N PHE A 345 2.27 -24.09 -15.74
CA PHE A 345 1.59 -23.82 -17.02
C PHE A 345 0.68 -24.96 -17.49
N GLU A 346 0.18 -25.76 -16.58
CA GLU A 346 -0.85 -26.77 -16.84
C GLU A 346 -2.24 -26.17 -16.60
N SER A 347 -3.22 -26.53 -17.46
CA SER A 347 -4.60 -26.08 -17.29
C SER A 347 -5.20 -26.61 -15.99
N VAL A 348 -5.84 -25.73 -15.24
CA VAL A 348 -6.52 -26.09 -13.99
C VAL A 348 -8.03 -26.21 -14.14
N LEU A 349 -8.60 -25.66 -15.25
CA LEU A 349 -10.02 -25.77 -15.53
C LEU A 349 -10.30 -27.00 -16.42
N ASP A 350 -11.41 -27.67 -16.13
CA ASP A 350 -11.94 -28.70 -16.99
C ASP A 350 -12.55 -28.12 -18.28
N GLU A 351 -12.66 -28.93 -19.29
CA GLU A 351 -13.21 -28.53 -20.58
C GLU A 351 -14.66 -28.04 -20.49
N GLY A 352 -14.97 -26.98 -21.22
CA GLY A 352 -16.29 -26.38 -21.29
C GLY A 352 -16.60 -25.32 -20.24
N PHE A 353 -15.72 -25.09 -19.28
CA PHE A 353 -15.86 -23.95 -18.37
C PHE A 353 -15.29 -22.66 -18.99
N GLN A 354 -16.02 -21.57 -18.83
CA GLN A 354 -15.61 -20.21 -19.19
C GLN A 354 -15.29 -19.41 -17.93
N ILE A 355 -14.26 -18.58 -17.95
CA ILE A 355 -13.86 -17.75 -16.81
C ILE A 355 -14.69 -16.48 -16.84
N GLU A 356 -15.46 -16.23 -15.78
CA GLU A 356 -16.24 -15.00 -15.62
C GLU A 356 -15.51 -13.97 -14.77
N LYS A 357 -14.86 -14.40 -13.70
CA LYS A 357 -14.11 -13.51 -12.81
C LYS A 357 -13.06 -14.24 -11.97
N ILE A 358 -11.91 -13.59 -11.78
CA ILE A 358 -10.84 -14.08 -10.90
C ILE A 358 -10.79 -13.20 -9.64
N PHE A 359 -10.85 -13.83 -8.47
CA PHE A 359 -10.70 -13.22 -7.16
C PHE A 359 -9.42 -13.67 -6.47
N LEU A 360 -9.11 -13.10 -5.30
CA LEU A 360 -7.94 -13.51 -4.50
C LEU A 360 -8.07 -14.95 -3.94
N ASN A 361 -9.30 -15.41 -3.69
CA ASN A 361 -9.51 -16.71 -3.08
C ASN A 361 -10.15 -17.73 -4.02
N ASN A 362 -10.86 -17.28 -5.05
CA ASN A 362 -11.65 -18.14 -5.93
C ASN A 362 -11.69 -17.63 -7.36
N VAL A 363 -12.18 -18.46 -8.26
CA VAL A 363 -12.53 -18.09 -9.62
C VAL A 363 -14.00 -18.38 -9.86
N ILE A 364 -14.71 -17.44 -10.44
CA ILE A 364 -16.07 -17.69 -10.89
C ILE A 364 -16.01 -18.13 -12.33
N VAL A 365 -16.60 -19.28 -12.60
CA VAL A 365 -16.66 -19.90 -13.92
C VAL A 365 -18.08 -20.24 -14.30
N LYS A 366 -18.36 -20.35 -15.62
CA LYS A 366 -19.67 -20.69 -16.15
C LYS A 366 -19.58 -21.92 -17.05
N LYS A 367 -20.54 -22.82 -16.92
CA LYS A 367 -20.74 -23.97 -17.83
C LYS A 367 -22.23 -24.27 -17.93
N ASP A 368 -22.74 -24.50 -19.14
CA ASP A 368 -24.14 -24.86 -19.41
C ASP A 368 -25.15 -23.91 -18.71
N GLU A 369 -24.91 -22.59 -18.83
CA GLU A 369 -25.70 -21.51 -18.18
C GLU A 369 -25.70 -21.55 -16.65
N VAL A 370 -24.89 -22.37 -16.01
CA VAL A 370 -24.73 -22.43 -14.54
C VAL A 370 -23.40 -21.79 -14.13
N TYR A 371 -23.45 -20.94 -13.11
CA TYR A 371 -22.27 -20.34 -12.51
C TYR A 371 -21.74 -21.21 -11.36
N TYR A 372 -20.42 -21.28 -11.26
CA TYR A 372 -19.75 -22.04 -10.23
C TYR A 372 -18.64 -21.21 -9.59
N LYS A 373 -18.48 -21.37 -8.29
CA LYS A 373 -17.26 -21.02 -7.59
C LYS A 373 -16.26 -22.15 -7.80
N PHE A 374 -15.13 -21.85 -8.38
CA PHE A 374 -14.03 -22.79 -8.62
C PHE A 374 -12.87 -22.52 -7.66
N SER A 375 -12.42 -23.52 -6.93
CA SER A 375 -11.20 -23.49 -6.15
C SER A 375 -10.06 -24.14 -6.95
N PRO A 376 -9.12 -23.37 -7.50
CA PRO A 376 -8.05 -23.93 -8.33
C PRO A 376 -7.15 -24.91 -7.58
N LYS A 377 -6.93 -24.67 -6.28
CA LYS A 377 -6.11 -25.54 -5.42
C LYS A 377 -6.69 -26.93 -5.25
N ASP A 378 -8.00 -27.00 -5.03
CA ASP A 378 -8.69 -28.25 -4.74
C ASP A 378 -9.33 -28.86 -6.00
N LYS A 379 -9.25 -28.16 -7.13
CA LYS A 379 -9.91 -28.49 -8.41
C LYS A 379 -11.39 -28.80 -8.22
N SER A 380 -12.08 -28.03 -7.35
CA SER A 380 -13.47 -28.25 -6.97
C SER A 380 -14.38 -27.15 -7.46
N TYR A 381 -15.59 -27.53 -7.90
CA TYR A 381 -16.62 -26.65 -8.40
C TYR A 381 -17.83 -26.68 -7.44
N THR A 382 -18.22 -25.51 -6.97
CA THR A 382 -19.42 -25.35 -6.14
C THR A 382 -20.43 -24.50 -6.90
N PRO A 383 -21.63 -25.03 -7.25
CA PRO A 383 -22.60 -24.25 -8.02
C PRO A 383 -23.14 -23.06 -7.21
N ILE A 384 -23.25 -21.90 -7.87
CA ILE A 384 -23.88 -20.70 -7.34
C ILE A 384 -25.35 -20.73 -7.78
N LYS A 385 -26.27 -20.87 -6.82
CA LYS A 385 -27.68 -21.08 -7.10
C LYS A 385 -28.38 -19.80 -7.54
N ASN A 386 -29.41 -19.94 -8.38
CA ASN A 386 -30.36 -18.88 -8.77
C ASN A 386 -29.79 -17.68 -9.56
N ILE A 387 -28.56 -17.74 -10.06
CA ILE A 387 -27.94 -16.67 -10.85
C ILE A 387 -28.08 -16.97 -12.33
N VAL A 388 -28.52 -15.98 -13.11
CA VAL A 388 -28.64 -16.06 -14.57
C VAL A 388 -27.63 -15.18 -15.29
N SER A 389 -27.15 -14.11 -14.65
CA SER A 389 -26.06 -13.30 -15.21
C SER A 389 -25.25 -12.61 -14.10
N ILE A 390 -23.99 -12.32 -14.42
CA ILE A 390 -23.08 -11.50 -13.61
C ILE A 390 -22.73 -10.28 -14.46
N LYS A 391 -22.93 -9.06 -13.91
CA LYS A 391 -22.47 -7.85 -14.60
C LYS A 391 -20.94 -7.79 -14.60
N PRO A 392 -20.30 -7.40 -15.74
CA PRO A 392 -18.89 -7.09 -15.73
C PRO A 392 -18.64 -5.95 -14.75
N PHE A 393 -17.85 -6.23 -13.72
CA PHE A 393 -17.62 -5.29 -12.65
C PHE A 393 -16.13 -5.27 -12.26
N GLN A 394 -15.54 -4.09 -12.15
CA GLN A 394 -14.08 -3.93 -12.02
C GLN A 394 -13.57 -3.90 -10.58
N PHE A 395 -14.44 -3.77 -9.57
CA PHE A 395 -14.00 -3.59 -8.20
C PHE A 395 -14.27 -4.81 -7.32
N TYR A 396 -13.27 -5.16 -6.55
CA TYR A 396 -13.21 -6.17 -5.52
C TYR A 396 -13.94 -5.67 -4.24
N PRO A 397 -14.63 -6.49 -3.45
CA PRO A 397 -14.66 -7.96 -3.40
C PRO A 397 -16.00 -8.61 -3.77
N ALA A 398 -16.85 -7.99 -4.56
CA ALA A 398 -18.24 -8.42 -4.78
C ALA A 398 -18.62 -8.56 -6.26
N MET A 399 -19.74 -9.23 -6.52
CA MET A 399 -20.33 -9.40 -7.84
C MET A 399 -21.74 -8.83 -7.87
N ILE A 400 -22.07 -8.01 -8.87
CA ILE A 400 -23.45 -7.65 -9.16
C ILE A 400 -24.06 -8.78 -10.00
N CYS A 401 -25.07 -9.43 -9.46
CA CYS A 401 -25.69 -10.59 -10.05
C CYS A 401 -27.18 -10.33 -10.35
N LYS A 402 -27.71 -11.02 -11.34
CA LYS A 402 -29.13 -11.06 -11.65
C LYS A 402 -29.67 -12.47 -11.38
N ASN A 403 -30.78 -12.58 -10.66
CA ASN A 403 -31.41 -13.85 -10.35
C ASN A 403 -32.46 -14.28 -11.42
N LYS A 404 -33.09 -15.43 -11.23
CA LYS A 404 -34.13 -15.98 -12.14
C LYS A 404 -35.42 -15.15 -12.17
N GLU A 405 -35.67 -14.38 -11.14
CA GLU A 405 -36.82 -13.44 -11.06
C GLU A 405 -36.51 -12.09 -11.73
N ASN A 406 -35.37 -11.97 -12.42
CA ASN A 406 -34.86 -10.76 -13.06
C ASN A 406 -34.53 -9.61 -12.09
N LEU A 407 -34.33 -9.89 -10.81
CA LEU A 407 -33.89 -8.92 -9.80
C LEU A 407 -32.36 -8.95 -9.63
N TYR A 408 -31.80 -7.78 -9.35
CA TYR A 408 -30.39 -7.62 -9.06
C TYR A 408 -30.13 -7.63 -7.56
N GLY A 409 -29.02 -8.24 -7.20
CA GLY A 409 -28.42 -8.28 -5.89
C GLY A 409 -26.90 -8.38 -6.00
N MET A 410 -26.22 -8.55 -4.89
CA MET A 410 -24.77 -8.74 -4.89
C MET A 410 -24.37 -9.96 -4.07
N LEU A 411 -23.36 -10.65 -4.57
CA LEU A 411 -22.70 -11.77 -3.91
C LEU A 411 -21.24 -11.40 -3.60
N ASP A 412 -20.70 -11.96 -2.51
CA ASP A 412 -19.27 -11.94 -2.23
C ASP A 412 -18.51 -12.97 -3.10
N GLU A 413 -17.18 -13.05 -2.95
CA GLU A 413 -16.35 -14.03 -3.66
C GLU A 413 -16.64 -15.49 -3.26
N GLU A 414 -17.28 -15.72 -2.14
CA GLU A 414 -17.70 -17.04 -1.67
C GLU A 414 -19.07 -17.45 -2.23
N GLY A 415 -19.80 -16.53 -2.88
CA GLY A 415 -21.13 -16.70 -3.40
C GLY A 415 -22.25 -16.49 -2.37
N ASN A 416 -21.94 -15.87 -1.22
CA ASN A 416 -22.94 -15.49 -0.23
C ASN A 416 -23.60 -14.16 -0.62
N GLU A 417 -24.89 -14.05 -0.35
CA GLU A 417 -25.65 -12.82 -0.58
C GLU A 417 -25.22 -11.74 0.42
N ILE A 418 -24.75 -10.60 -0.09
CA ILE A 418 -24.38 -9.41 0.69
C ILE A 418 -25.33 -8.24 0.45
N VAL A 419 -25.93 -8.15 -0.74
CA VAL A 419 -27.06 -7.25 -1.04
C VAL A 419 -28.18 -8.11 -1.63
N PRO A 420 -29.39 -8.07 -1.06
CA PRO A 420 -30.47 -8.97 -1.46
C PRO A 420 -30.96 -8.69 -2.89
N PHE A 421 -31.53 -9.73 -3.52
CA PHE A 421 -32.10 -9.67 -4.86
C PHE A 421 -33.51 -9.05 -4.82
N VAL A 422 -33.58 -7.73 -4.61
CA VAL A 422 -34.81 -6.96 -4.49
C VAL A 422 -34.85 -5.71 -5.37
N TYR A 423 -33.79 -5.45 -6.12
CA TYR A 423 -33.62 -4.27 -6.95
C TYR A 423 -33.83 -4.58 -8.43
N ASP A 424 -34.41 -3.62 -9.16
CA ASP A 424 -34.56 -3.72 -10.62
C ASP A 424 -33.22 -3.52 -11.34
N ASP A 425 -32.33 -2.76 -10.73
CA ASP A 425 -30.93 -2.64 -11.18
C ASP A 425 -29.99 -2.22 -10.04
N ILE A 426 -28.70 -2.51 -10.21
CA ILE A 426 -27.58 -1.93 -9.47
C ILE A 426 -26.68 -1.28 -10.52
N VAL A 427 -26.68 0.06 -10.55
CA VAL A 427 -26.22 0.81 -11.72
C VAL A 427 -24.85 1.46 -11.58
N SER A 428 -24.39 1.67 -10.34
CA SER A 428 -23.07 2.28 -10.10
C SER A 428 -22.51 1.80 -8.77
N PHE A 429 -21.21 1.65 -8.74
CA PHE A 429 -20.41 1.37 -7.54
C PHE A 429 -19.52 2.59 -7.29
N LEU A 430 -19.57 3.16 -6.11
CA LEU A 430 -19.00 4.49 -5.87
C LEU A 430 -17.62 4.46 -5.26
N SER A 431 -17.45 3.85 -4.10
CA SER A 431 -16.17 3.91 -3.36
C SER A 431 -15.69 2.55 -2.84
N GLY A 432 -16.18 1.45 -3.40
CA GLY A 432 -15.79 0.11 -2.98
C GLY A 432 -16.72 -0.54 -1.96
N GLU A 433 -17.48 0.23 -1.18
CA GLU A 433 -18.44 -0.31 -0.20
C GLU A 433 -19.88 0.20 -0.41
N GLU A 434 -20.10 1.20 -1.26
CA GLU A 434 -21.42 1.76 -1.54
C GLU A 434 -21.83 1.55 -2.98
N VAL A 435 -23.12 1.26 -3.19
CA VAL A 435 -23.74 1.05 -4.51
C VAL A 435 -24.98 1.89 -4.69
N VAL A 436 -25.19 2.39 -5.90
CA VAL A 436 -26.47 2.97 -6.30
C VAL A 436 -27.40 1.85 -6.73
N VAL A 437 -28.57 1.79 -6.13
CA VAL A 437 -29.61 0.80 -6.40
C VAL A 437 -30.83 1.46 -7.01
N GLN A 438 -31.53 0.73 -7.88
CA GLN A 438 -32.75 1.17 -8.53
C GLN A 438 -33.94 0.27 -8.15
N LYS A 439 -35.11 0.87 -7.86
CA LYS A 439 -36.36 0.16 -7.71
C LYS A 439 -37.47 0.97 -8.36
N GLY A 440 -38.10 0.42 -9.38
CA GLY A 440 -38.99 1.17 -10.29
C GLY A 440 -38.18 2.24 -11.03
N ASP A 441 -38.69 3.46 -10.99
CA ASP A 441 -38.05 4.65 -11.55
C ASP A 441 -37.24 5.45 -10.53
N LYS A 442 -37.03 4.92 -9.31
CA LYS A 442 -36.36 5.60 -8.22
C LYS A 442 -34.99 4.97 -7.90
N PHE A 443 -34.09 5.84 -7.45
CA PHE A 443 -32.72 5.50 -7.06
C PHE A 443 -32.49 5.72 -5.57
N GLY A 444 -31.56 4.96 -5.00
CA GLY A 444 -31.09 5.10 -3.64
C GLY A 444 -29.65 4.63 -3.51
N VAL A 445 -29.11 4.62 -2.31
CA VAL A 445 -27.74 4.17 -2.02
C VAL A 445 -27.77 3.19 -0.86
N THR A 446 -27.10 2.07 -1.01
CA THR A 446 -26.87 1.11 0.07
C THR A 446 -25.39 0.74 0.15
N ASN A 447 -24.95 0.25 1.31
CA ASN A 447 -23.60 -0.31 1.45
C ASN A 447 -23.61 -1.84 1.23
N LEU A 448 -22.42 -2.46 1.24
CA LEU A 448 -22.26 -3.92 1.07
C LEU A 448 -22.79 -4.74 2.27
N LYS A 449 -23.25 -4.10 3.35
CA LYS A 449 -23.97 -4.74 4.46
C LYS A 449 -25.48 -4.63 4.31
N ASN A 450 -25.93 -4.11 3.17
CA ASN A 450 -27.33 -3.79 2.87
C ASN A 450 -27.95 -2.77 3.86
N GLU A 451 -27.14 -1.88 4.41
CA GLU A 451 -27.63 -0.77 5.21
C GLU A 451 -27.94 0.41 4.27
N PRO A 452 -29.19 0.93 4.25
CA PRO A 452 -29.56 2.03 3.38
C PRO A 452 -28.87 3.32 3.85
N LEU A 453 -27.99 3.86 3.01
CA LEU A 453 -27.37 5.17 3.23
C LEU A 453 -28.25 6.31 2.73
N LYS A 454 -29.00 6.04 1.65
CA LYS A 454 -30.07 6.89 1.11
C LYS A 454 -31.24 6.03 0.67
N GLU A 455 -32.44 6.42 1.08
CA GLU A 455 -33.67 5.73 0.67
C GLU A 455 -33.87 5.75 -0.86
N VAL A 456 -34.57 4.77 -1.40
CA VAL A 456 -34.86 4.66 -2.85
C VAL A 456 -36.02 5.57 -3.22
N ILE A 457 -35.76 6.88 -3.24
CA ILE A 457 -36.80 7.93 -3.47
C ILE A 457 -36.39 8.98 -4.50
N TYR A 458 -35.15 8.94 -5.01
CA TYR A 458 -34.58 9.93 -5.92
C TYR A 458 -34.98 9.63 -7.37
N ASP A 459 -35.27 10.69 -8.15
CA ASP A 459 -35.67 10.58 -9.55
C ASP A 459 -34.51 10.34 -10.49
N LYS A 460 -33.32 10.87 -10.12
CA LYS A 460 -32.12 10.80 -10.94
C LYS A 460 -30.90 10.71 -10.06
N TYR A 461 -29.83 10.17 -10.64
CA TYR A 461 -28.49 10.26 -10.09
C TYR A 461 -27.49 10.64 -11.19
N SER A 462 -26.36 11.23 -10.79
CA SER A 462 -25.19 11.40 -11.63
C SER A 462 -23.93 11.31 -10.78
N VAL A 463 -22.80 10.92 -11.40
CA VAL A 463 -21.50 10.83 -10.74
C VAL A 463 -20.57 11.83 -11.42
N ASP A 464 -20.00 12.75 -10.66
CA ASP A 464 -19.03 13.73 -11.13
C ASP A 464 -17.89 13.86 -10.14
N ASN A 465 -16.65 13.62 -10.59
CA ASN A 465 -15.42 13.78 -9.81
C ASN A 465 -15.49 13.18 -8.39
N LYS A 466 -15.88 11.89 -8.26
CA LYS A 466 -16.08 11.18 -7.00
C LYS A 466 -17.22 11.74 -6.12
N LYS A 467 -18.11 12.54 -6.66
CA LYS A 467 -19.32 13.00 -5.99
C LYS A 467 -20.52 12.34 -6.63
N LEU A 468 -21.42 11.81 -5.81
CA LEU A 468 -22.72 11.35 -6.23
C LEU A 468 -23.73 12.48 -6.02
N ILE A 469 -24.44 12.83 -7.08
CA ILE A 469 -25.51 13.80 -7.06
C ILE A 469 -26.82 13.03 -7.18
N LEU A 470 -27.66 13.10 -6.17
CA LEU A 470 -29.00 12.53 -6.15
C LEU A 470 -30.03 13.66 -6.29
N THR A 471 -30.99 13.52 -7.19
CA THR A 471 -32.03 14.55 -7.44
C THR A 471 -33.40 14.00 -7.15
N LYS A 472 -34.18 14.72 -6.37
CA LYS A 472 -35.62 14.46 -6.07
C LYS A 472 -36.39 15.77 -6.19
N ASP A 473 -37.54 15.77 -6.90
CA ASP A 473 -38.40 16.93 -7.05
C ASP A 473 -37.67 18.22 -7.50
N ASN A 474 -36.67 18.09 -8.37
CA ASN A 474 -35.72 19.12 -8.84
C ASN A 474 -34.74 19.67 -7.76
N GLU A 475 -34.74 19.15 -6.55
CA GLU A 475 -33.70 19.44 -5.55
C GLU A 475 -32.61 18.40 -5.62
N SER A 476 -31.36 18.85 -5.56
CA SER A 476 -30.20 17.98 -5.65
C SER A 476 -29.42 17.92 -4.33
N GLU A 477 -29.08 16.71 -3.91
CA GLU A 477 -28.19 16.42 -2.78
C GLU A 477 -26.86 15.87 -3.32
N VAL A 478 -25.74 16.36 -2.79
CA VAL A 478 -24.40 15.91 -3.17
C VAL A 478 -23.79 15.10 -2.03
N ILE A 479 -23.38 13.88 -2.34
CA ILE A 479 -22.63 12.99 -1.44
C ILE A 479 -21.19 12.96 -1.93
N ASP A 480 -20.25 13.32 -1.06
CA ASP A 480 -18.81 13.35 -1.37
C ASP A 480 -18.12 12.10 -0.79
N PHE A 481 -17.53 11.28 -1.67
CA PHE A 481 -16.82 10.05 -1.30
C PHE A 481 -15.29 10.24 -1.16
N THR A 482 -14.79 11.47 -1.22
CA THR A 482 -13.34 11.74 -1.15
C THR A 482 -12.71 11.48 0.22
N SER A 483 -13.50 11.19 1.25
CA SER A 483 -13.00 11.00 2.62
C SER A 483 -12.55 9.57 2.97
N SER A 484 -12.77 8.58 2.11
CA SER A 484 -12.39 7.18 2.38
C SER A 484 -11.10 6.69 1.70
N ASP A 485 -10.58 7.43 0.73
CA ASP A 485 -9.46 7.00 -0.14
C ASP A 485 -8.05 7.19 0.47
N ASP A 486 -7.88 7.77 1.65
CA ASP A 486 -6.57 7.95 2.30
C ASP A 486 -6.08 6.71 3.09
N LYS A 487 -6.73 5.55 2.95
CA LYS A 487 -6.39 4.33 3.70
C LYS A 487 -5.85 3.16 2.86
N LEU A 488 -5.68 3.31 1.55
CA LEU A 488 -5.20 2.23 0.67
C LEU A 488 -4.13 2.70 -0.32
N PHE A 489 -2.99 3.20 0.22
CA PHE A 489 -1.69 3.16 -0.51
C PHE A 489 -0.54 3.18 0.50
#